data_31058c25b6e816840bbbdc144b916dca
#
_entry.id   31058c25b6e816840bbbdc144b916dca
#
_cell.length_a   1.000
_cell.length_b   1.000
_cell.length_c   1.000
_cell.angle_alpha   90.00
_cell.angle_beta   90.00
_cell.angle_gamma   90.00
#
_symmetry.space_group_name_H-M   'P 1'
#
loop_
_entity.id
_entity.type
_entity.pdbx_description
1 polymer ?
#
loop_
_entity_poly.entity_id
_entity_poly.type
_entity_poly.pdbx_seq_one_letter_code
_entity_poly.pdbx_strand_id
1 'polypeptide(L)'
;MYDAVIVGGGLAGLSASHRLRHRNILLLEKDTRWGGRIRSEHRGPYWLNWGGHVYNGPGTATGDLMASVGIDSTSVPGNLAGLAMNGKLLTSGRVETFPFRVPMSWSDRAALIKAGTKVRLAVIQYAKLAAPRDGEDYRVRQQRIYDFLGDRTFTDFVGELPNDADALCRPTVSRSAGDPEQVSAGAGVGYFHLVWNKTGGLSRNIVGGPSTLTETIGAGLGDAARLGAEVHEVVHAKNHVIVRYRHQGQEHEVKARYAVLATIAPVTASIALDLETDVREALDKIVYGPYVATAFLTNETTPQVWDDSYAIATPKRAFNVFFNMSNVIRAAEHTRGRGSSIMAFSPARFARPLIDRTDEEILATYYRDLNDIFPGFEGLVEEAQVQKWPNGLAYCFPGRGKLQPTLTRRSSRIMLAGDYLGTWYTETAVQSGFAAAQDILSALAVPTPLQPVTTASQIGENHG
;
A
#
# COMPACT_ATOMS: atom_id res chain seq x y z
N MET A 1 -2.54 29.41 -14.42
CA MET A 1 -1.60 28.29 -14.55
C MET A 1 -1.22 27.84 -13.16
N TYR A 2 -1.36 26.58 -12.83
CA TYR A 2 -1.01 26.00 -11.52
C TYR A 2 0.51 25.84 -11.38
N ASP A 3 1.01 25.81 -10.14
CA ASP A 3 2.40 25.39 -9.87
C ASP A 3 2.54 23.88 -10.07
N ALA A 4 1.54 23.11 -9.63
CA ALA A 4 1.47 21.66 -9.85
C ALA A 4 0.04 21.16 -10.00
N VAL A 5 -0.17 20.15 -10.85
CA VAL A 5 -1.37 19.31 -10.87
C VAL A 5 -0.98 17.92 -10.38
N ILE A 6 -1.75 17.39 -9.45
CA ILE A 6 -1.56 16.05 -8.90
C ILE A 6 -2.70 15.16 -9.41
N VAL A 7 -2.37 14.01 -9.97
CA VAL A 7 -3.32 13.07 -10.56
C VAL A 7 -3.38 11.80 -9.71
N GLY A 8 -4.55 11.55 -9.11
CA GLY A 8 -4.80 10.44 -8.21
C GLY A 8 -4.85 10.84 -6.74
N GLY A 9 -6.01 10.64 -6.11
CA GLY A 9 -6.30 10.94 -4.70
C GLY A 9 -6.02 9.77 -3.75
N GLY A 10 -5.12 8.85 -4.13
CA GLY A 10 -4.56 7.86 -3.23
C GLY A 10 -3.55 8.48 -2.26
N LEU A 11 -3.04 7.68 -1.33
CA LEU A 11 -2.14 8.18 -0.27
C LEU A 11 -0.90 8.90 -0.82
N ALA A 12 -0.35 8.49 -1.96
CA ALA A 12 0.79 9.15 -2.59
C ALA A 12 0.45 10.57 -3.08
N GLY A 13 -0.68 10.71 -3.80
CA GLY A 13 -1.12 12.02 -4.29
C GLY A 13 -1.57 12.95 -3.18
N LEU A 14 -2.28 12.43 -2.17
CA LEU A 14 -2.66 13.20 -0.98
C LEU A 14 -1.44 13.68 -0.21
N SER A 15 -0.40 12.83 -0.07
CA SER A 15 0.87 13.21 0.58
C SER A 15 1.60 14.31 -0.18
N ALA A 16 1.67 14.20 -1.51
CA ALA A 16 2.26 15.23 -2.37
C ALA A 16 1.47 16.54 -2.26
N SER A 17 0.14 16.48 -2.34
CA SER A 17 -0.74 17.66 -2.24
C SER A 17 -0.62 18.33 -0.88
N HIS A 18 -0.57 17.56 0.21
CA HIS A 18 -0.39 18.09 1.55
C HIS A 18 0.92 18.86 1.71
N ARG A 19 2.03 18.35 1.16
CA ARG A 19 3.33 19.04 1.15
C ARG A 19 3.31 20.31 0.29
N LEU A 20 2.54 20.32 -0.79
CA LEU A 20 2.41 21.44 -1.73
C LEU A 20 1.25 22.40 -1.39
N ARG A 21 0.50 22.19 -0.29
CA ARG A 21 -0.75 22.91 0.02
C ARG A 21 -0.63 24.44 0.09
N HIS A 22 0.58 24.96 0.28
CA HIS A 22 0.87 26.40 0.29
C HIS A 22 1.21 26.97 -1.11
N ARG A 23 1.08 26.16 -2.15
CA ARG A 23 1.29 26.51 -3.56
C ARG A 23 -0.04 26.49 -4.30
N ASN A 24 -0.07 27.07 -5.47
CA ASN A 24 -1.23 26.99 -6.36
C ASN A 24 -1.30 25.61 -7.01
N ILE A 25 -2.02 24.67 -6.41
CA ILE A 25 -2.11 23.29 -6.87
C ILE A 25 -3.54 22.89 -7.23
N LEU A 26 -3.68 21.77 -7.94
CA LEU A 26 -4.93 21.10 -8.20
C LEU A 26 -4.73 19.58 -8.08
N LEU A 27 -5.47 18.95 -7.17
CA LEU A 27 -5.55 17.48 -7.05
C LEU A 27 -6.80 16.98 -7.77
N LEU A 28 -6.64 16.02 -8.67
CA LEU A 28 -7.72 15.41 -9.45
C LEU A 28 -7.82 13.91 -9.10
N GLU A 29 -9.00 13.48 -8.64
CA GLU A 29 -9.32 12.09 -8.35
C GLU A 29 -10.60 11.68 -9.11
N LYS A 30 -10.56 10.53 -9.78
CA LYS A 30 -11.68 10.02 -10.56
C LYS A 30 -12.82 9.45 -9.72
N ASP A 31 -12.49 8.90 -8.55
CA ASP A 31 -13.47 8.30 -7.64
C ASP A 31 -14.26 9.39 -6.89
N THR A 32 -15.34 9.01 -6.25
CA THR A 32 -16.18 9.88 -5.40
C THR A 32 -15.66 9.97 -3.96
N ARG A 33 -14.53 9.34 -3.65
CA ARG A 33 -13.87 9.34 -2.34
C ARG A 33 -12.36 9.44 -2.46
N TRP A 34 -11.72 9.91 -1.41
CA TRP A 34 -10.26 9.91 -1.25
C TRP A 34 -9.74 8.54 -0.79
N GLY A 35 -8.46 8.26 -1.04
CA GLY A 35 -7.73 7.14 -0.45
C GLY A 35 -7.33 6.03 -1.42
N GLY A 36 -7.94 5.91 -2.60
CA GLY A 36 -7.64 4.84 -3.53
C GLY A 36 -7.82 3.46 -2.90
N ARG A 37 -6.73 2.71 -2.67
CA ARG A 37 -6.74 1.38 -2.03
C ARG A 37 -6.75 1.41 -0.49
N ILE A 38 -6.86 2.57 0.12
CA ILE A 38 -7.25 2.74 1.52
C ILE A 38 -8.75 2.95 1.53
N ARG A 39 -9.49 2.03 2.20
CA ARG A 39 -10.94 2.10 2.31
C ARG A 39 -11.41 1.57 3.63
N SER A 40 -12.10 2.40 4.39
CA SER A 40 -12.87 2.01 5.56
C SER A 40 -14.13 2.87 5.66
N GLU A 41 -15.15 2.34 6.34
CA GLU A 41 -16.42 3.05 6.54
C GLU A 41 -16.87 2.87 7.98
N HIS A 42 -17.30 3.95 8.63
CA HIS A 42 -17.80 3.92 10.00
C HIS A 42 -19.08 3.10 10.17
N ARG A 43 -19.17 2.38 11.28
CA ARG A 43 -20.34 1.61 11.72
C ARG A 43 -20.49 1.73 13.24
N GLY A 44 -21.15 2.79 13.68
CA GLY A 44 -21.27 3.07 15.11
C GLY A 44 -19.90 3.27 15.77
N PRO A 45 -19.56 2.48 16.81
CA PRO A 45 -18.25 2.55 17.45
C PRO A 45 -17.14 1.90 16.62
N TYR A 46 -17.50 1.12 15.59
CA TYR A 46 -16.58 0.36 14.75
C TYR A 46 -16.39 1.01 13.37
N TRP A 47 -15.57 0.40 12.55
CA TRP A 47 -15.48 0.65 11.12
C TRP A 47 -15.26 -0.65 10.37
N LEU A 48 -15.88 -0.79 9.22
CA LEU A 48 -15.54 -1.83 8.26
C LEU A 48 -14.29 -1.42 7.49
N ASN A 49 -13.41 -2.37 7.19
CA ASN A 49 -12.16 -2.11 6.47
C ASN A 49 -11.92 -3.10 5.34
N TRP A 50 -11.52 -2.59 4.17
CA TRP A 50 -11.26 -3.41 2.99
C TRP A 50 -9.88 -3.15 2.35
N GLY A 51 -9.11 -2.22 2.89
CA GLY A 51 -7.86 -1.76 2.29
C GLY A 51 -6.67 -1.79 3.25
N GLY A 52 -5.63 -1.03 2.89
CA GLY A 52 -4.46 -0.84 3.74
C GLY A 52 -4.86 -0.21 5.08
N HIS A 53 -4.43 -0.83 6.19
CA HIS A 53 -4.90 -0.44 7.53
C HIS A 53 -3.80 -0.42 8.59
N VAL A 54 -2.60 -0.86 8.26
CA VAL A 54 -1.46 -0.83 9.19
C VAL A 54 -0.40 0.13 8.69
N TYR A 55 0.07 0.98 9.57
CA TYR A 55 0.98 2.08 9.28
C TYR A 55 2.25 2.00 10.12
N ASN A 56 3.29 2.69 9.66
CA ASN A 56 4.49 2.89 10.44
C ASN A 56 4.26 3.98 11.51
N GLY A 57 5.05 3.93 12.58
CA GLY A 57 4.93 4.84 13.70
C GLY A 57 5.72 6.15 13.54
N PRO A 58 5.85 6.92 14.64
CA PRO A 58 6.65 8.16 14.68
C PRO A 58 8.08 7.97 14.15
N GLY A 59 8.62 9.00 13.53
CA GLY A 59 9.94 8.97 12.89
C GLY A 59 9.97 8.33 11.51
N THR A 60 8.81 8.12 10.91
CA THR A 60 8.65 7.65 9.52
C THR A 60 7.82 8.66 8.73
N ALA A 61 7.87 8.59 7.40
CA ALA A 61 7.11 9.52 6.56
C ALA A 61 5.59 9.41 6.81
N THR A 62 5.09 8.21 7.06
CA THR A 62 3.67 7.99 7.39
C THR A 62 3.33 8.55 8.78
N GLY A 63 4.20 8.34 9.76
CA GLY A 63 4.03 8.92 11.11
C GLY A 63 4.04 10.44 11.08
N ASP A 64 4.95 11.05 10.33
CA ASP A 64 5.05 12.50 10.16
C ASP A 64 3.80 13.06 9.44
N LEU A 65 3.29 12.35 8.42
CA LEU A 65 2.06 12.75 7.75
C LEU A 65 0.88 12.75 8.71
N MET A 66 0.67 11.65 9.46
CA MET A 66 -0.40 11.56 10.45
C MET A 66 -0.33 12.70 11.48
N ALA A 67 0.86 12.92 12.05
CA ALA A 67 1.08 14.00 13.01
C ALA A 67 0.79 15.38 12.43
N SER A 68 1.16 15.63 11.17
CA SER A 68 0.97 16.93 10.51
C SER A 68 -0.50 17.29 10.22
N VAL A 69 -1.39 16.32 10.26
CA VAL A 69 -2.85 16.50 10.06
C VAL A 69 -3.65 16.16 11.32
N GLY A 70 -2.99 15.96 12.46
CA GLY A 70 -3.65 15.72 13.74
C GLY A 70 -4.37 14.36 13.83
N ILE A 71 -3.91 13.36 13.11
CA ILE A 71 -4.48 12.01 13.16
C ILE A 71 -3.73 11.16 14.18
N ASP A 72 -4.45 10.72 15.19
CA ASP A 72 -3.95 9.81 16.20
C ASP A 72 -3.90 8.37 15.71
N SER A 73 -2.86 7.68 16.12
CA SER A 73 -2.71 6.26 15.85
C SER A 73 -2.35 5.50 17.13
N THR A 74 -2.86 4.29 17.25
CA THR A 74 -2.56 3.39 18.37
C THR A 74 -1.69 2.21 17.94
N SER A 75 -0.94 1.66 18.88
CA SER A 75 -0.24 0.40 18.62
C SER A 75 -1.24 -0.72 18.37
N VAL A 76 -0.91 -1.62 17.43
CA VAL A 76 -1.71 -2.80 17.20
C VAL A 76 -1.75 -3.63 18.49
N PRO A 77 -2.94 -3.83 19.08
CA PRO A 77 -3.07 -4.51 20.36
C PRO A 77 -3.19 -6.03 20.20
N GLY A 78 -3.02 -6.73 21.30
CA GLY A 78 -3.24 -8.17 21.38
C GLY A 78 -2.15 -9.02 20.75
N ASN A 79 -2.43 -10.28 20.52
CA ASN A 79 -1.54 -11.20 19.83
C ASN A 79 -1.53 -10.90 18.34
N LEU A 80 -0.41 -10.45 17.82
CA LEU A 80 -0.23 -10.14 16.40
C LEU A 80 -0.33 -11.35 15.47
N ALA A 81 -0.20 -12.57 16.01
CA ALA A 81 -0.15 -13.78 15.21
C ALA A 81 -0.84 -14.95 15.93
N GLY A 82 -2.06 -15.23 15.51
CA GLY A 82 -2.70 -16.53 15.69
C GLY A 82 -2.51 -17.41 14.45
N LEU A 83 -2.92 -18.66 14.54
CA LEU A 83 -2.89 -19.64 13.45
C LEU A 83 -4.10 -20.58 13.53
N ALA A 84 -4.83 -20.72 12.44
CA ALA A 84 -5.84 -21.75 12.24
C ALA A 84 -5.38 -22.71 11.14
N MET A 85 -4.97 -23.92 11.51
CA MET A 85 -4.42 -24.90 10.57
C MET A 85 -4.60 -26.31 11.08
N ASN A 86 -4.95 -27.25 10.18
CA ASN A 86 -5.05 -28.70 10.46
C ASN A 86 -5.93 -29.01 11.69
N GLY A 87 -7.09 -28.35 11.79
CA GLY A 87 -8.04 -28.54 12.89
C GLY A 87 -7.61 -27.95 14.24
N LYS A 88 -6.54 -27.14 14.27
CA LYS A 88 -6.09 -26.42 15.46
C LYS A 88 -6.21 -24.91 15.26
N LEU A 89 -6.76 -24.25 16.28
CA LEU A 89 -6.75 -22.81 16.43
C LEU A 89 -5.78 -22.43 17.56
N LEU A 90 -4.78 -21.64 17.25
CA LEU A 90 -3.80 -21.10 18.19
C LEU A 90 -3.98 -19.57 18.23
N THR A 91 -4.40 -19.05 19.36
CA THR A 91 -4.62 -17.61 19.59
C THR A 91 -3.58 -17.00 20.53
N SER A 92 -2.68 -17.82 21.06
CA SER A 92 -1.66 -17.40 22.02
C SER A 92 -0.35 -18.17 21.88
N GLY A 93 0.73 -17.57 22.38
CA GLY A 93 2.06 -18.14 22.38
C GLY A 93 2.96 -17.54 21.30
N ARG A 94 4.20 -18.01 21.26
CA ARG A 94 5.20 -17.52 20.30
C ARG A 94 5.06 -18.21 18.96
N VAL A 95 5.06 -17.46 17.87
CA VAL A 95 4.91 -17.96 16.48
C VAL A 95 5.93 -19.07 16.15
N GLU A 96 7.14 -18.97 16.70
CA GLU A 96 8.21 -19.95 16.49
C GLU A 96 7.85 -21.35 17.07
N THR A 97 6.88 -21.41 18.00
CA THR A 97 6.40 -22.67 18.60
C THR A 97 5.25 -23.31 17.83
N PHE A 98 4.59 -22.58 16.93
CA PHE A 98 3.40 -23.06 16.22
C PHE A 98 3.62 -24.36 15.43
N PRO A 99 4.76 -24.57 14.73
CA PRO A 99 5.03 -25.83 14.02
C PRO A 99 5.03 -27.08 14.93
N PHE A 100 5.24 -26.90 16.23
CA PHE A 100 5.22 -27.99 17.23
C PHE A 100 3.87 -28.17 17.89
N ARG A 101 2.93 -27.22 17.72
CA ARG A 101 1.62 -27.20 18.35
C ARG A 101 0.48 -27.59 17.40
N VAL A 102 0.73 -27.58 16.09
CA VAL A 102 -0.21 -28.04 15.05
C VAL A 102 0.16 -29.43 14.57
N PRO A 103 -0.83 -30.26 14.17
CA PRO A 103 -0.56 -31.54 13.52
C PRO A 103 0.16 -31.32 12.19
N MET A 104 1.38 -31.83 12.05
CA MET A 104 2.13 -31.85 10.79
C MET A 104 3.22 -32.94 10.83
N SER A 105 3.65 -33.37 9.67
CA SER A 105 4.67 -34.41 9.55
C SER A 105 6.04 -33.95 10.09
N TRP A 106 6.90 -34.91 10.45
CA TRP A 106 8.29 -34.59 10.83
C TRP A 106 9.11 -34.06 9.65
N SER A 107 8.82 -34.49 8.43
CA SER A 107 9.45 -33.96 7.21
C SER A 107 9.10 -32.50 6.99
N ASP A 108 7.83 -32.12 7.16
CA ASP A 108 7.39 -30.73 7.07
C ASP A 108 8.06 -29.85 8.13
N ARG A 109 8.13 -30.34 9.38
CA ARG A 109 8.83 -29.62 10.46
C ARG A 109 10.32 -29.42 10.14
N ALA A 110 11.00 -30.45 9.68
CA ALA A 110 12.42 -30.36 9.32
C ALA A 110 12.66 -29.37 8.17
N ALA A 111 11.82 -29.43 7.12
CA ALA A 111 11.86 -28.47 6.01
C ALA A 111 11.62 -27.04 6.46
N LEU A 112 10.59 -26.82 7.31
CA LEU A 112 10.25 -25.52 7.86
C LEU A 112 11.36 -24.94 8.75
N ILE A 113 11.99 -25.75 9.60
CA ILE A 113 13.12 -25.35 10.44
C ILE A 113 14.32 -24.93 9.57
N LYS A 114 14.62 -25.71 8.54
CA LYS A 114 15.70 -25.39 7.57
C LYS A 114 15.44 -24.07 6.85
N ALA A 115 14.25 -23.92 6.27
CA ALA A 115 13.85 -22.69 5.58
C ALA A 115 13.80 -21.49 6.54
N GLY A 116 13.20 -21.66 7.72
CA GLY A 116 13.08 -20.63 8.75
C GLY A 116 14.44 -20.14 9.25
N THR A 117 15.41 -21.03 9.43
CA THR A 117 16.79 -20.66 9.79
C THR A 117 17.42 -19.80 8.69
N LYS A 118 17.29 -20.22 7.43
CA LYS A 118 17.81 -19.48 6.28
C LYS A 118 17.19 -18.09 6.16
N VAL A 119 15.87 -18.02 6.28
CA VAL A 119 15.12 -16.74 6.28
C VAL A 119 15.54 -15.87 7.46
N ARG A 120 15.71 -16.45 8.66
CA ARG A 120 16.11 -15.69 9.86
C ARG A 120 17.48 -15.02 9.71
N LEU A 121 18.45 -15.74 9.15
CA LEU A 121 19.77 -15.17 8.85
C LEU A 121 19.70 -14.03 7.83
N ALA A 122 18.91 -14.24 6.78
CA ALA A 122 18.69 -13.22 5.76
C ALA A 122 17.94 -11.98 6.33
N VAL A 123 16.98 -12.17 7.23
CA VAL A 123 16.28 -11.06 7.94
C VAL A 123 17.24 -10.22 8.74
N ILE A 124 18.24 -10.82 9.41
CA ILE A 124 19.26 -10.06 10.16
C ILE A 124 20.10 -9.20 9.20
N GLN A 125 20.48 -9.73 8.04
CA GLN A 125 21.20 -8.97 7.02
C GLN A 125 20.33 -7.86 6.42
N TYR A 126 19.08 -8.19 6.07
CA TYR A 126 18.09 -7.24 5.56
C TYR A 126 17.86 -6.07 6.53
N ALA A 127 17.70 -6.34 7.82
CA ALA A 127 17.47 -5.31 8.82
C ALA A 127 18.59 -4.25 8.84
N LYS A 128 19.86 -4.69 8.76
CA LYS A 128 21.03 -3.80 8.70
C LYS A 128 21.07 -3.01 7.39
N LEU A 129 20.78 -3.70 6.27
CA LEU A 129 20.80 -3.11 4.95
C LEU A 129 19.65 -2.11 4.75
N ALA A 130 18.46 -2.44 5.19
CA ALA A 130 17.26 -1.63 5.04
C ALA A 130 17.14 -0.48 6.06
N ALA A 131 18.01 -0.42 7.07
CA ALA A 131 18.01 0.68 8.02
C ALA A 131 18.25 2.02 7.31
N PRO A 132 17.50 3.10 7.66
CA PRO A 132 17.75 4.43 7.12
C PRO A 132 19.14 4.92 7.53
N ARG A 133 19.75 5.73 6.67
CA ARG A 133 21.03 6.41 6.97
C ARG A 133 20.77 7.91 7.00
N ASP A 134 21.52 8.63 7.84
CA ASP A 134 21.36 10.06 7.98
C ASP A 134 21.54 10.78 6.65
N GLY A 135 20.58 11.62 6.28
CA GLY A 135 20.60 12.39 5.03
C GLY A 135 20.39 11.57 3.76
N GLU A 136 20.11 10.27 3.86
CA GLU A 136 19.91 9.41 2.68
C GLU A 136 18.58 9.69 1.98
N ASP A 137 18.62 9.94 0.65
CA ASP A 137 17.42 9.99 -0.17
C ASP A 137 16.73 8.61 -0.16
N TYR A 138 15.40 8.59 0.00
CA TYR A 138 14.62 7.36 0.06
C TYR A 138 14.83 6.48 -1.20
N ARG A 139 15.10 7.08 -2.36
CA ARG A 139 15.33 6.37 -3.63
C ARG A 139 16.61 5.52 -3.57
N VAL A 140 17.67 6.06 -2.95
CA VAL A 140 18.94 5.34 -2.73
C VAL A 140 18.71 4.17 -1.79
N ARG A 141 17.97 4.40 -0.70
CA ARG A 141 17.59 3.34 0.24
C ARG A 141 16.76 2.26 -0.45
N GLN A 142 15.75 2.62 -1.24
CA GLN A 142 14.92 1.65 -1.96
C GLN A 142 15.73 0.84 -2.97
N GLN A 143 16.65 1.47 -3.71
CA GLN A 143 17.54 0.74 -4.62
C GLN A 143 18.36 -0.32 -3.88
N ARG A 144 18.95 0.05 -2.75
CA ARG A 144 19.72 -0.88 -1.90
C ARG A 144 18.86 -2.06 -1.39
N ILE A 145 17.59 -1.82 -1.08
CA ILE A 145 16.64 -2.86 -0.68
C ILE A 145 16.30 -3.77 -1.86
N TYR A 146 16.06 -3.21 -3.04
CA TYR A 146 15.77 -3.99 -4.26
C TYR A 146 16.94 -4.87 -4.68
N ASP A 147 18.18 -4.42 -4.49
CA ASP A 147 19.38 -5.15 -4.86
C ASP A 147 19.66 -6.35 -3.94
N PHE A 148 19.10 -6.34 -2.72
CA PHE A 148 19.26 -7.43 -1.77
C PHE A 148 18.47 -8.66 -2.23
N LEU A 149 19.18 -9.73 -2.65
CA LEU A 149 18.59 -10.97 -3.15
C LEU A 149 17.49 -10.71 -4.22
N GLY A 150 17.67 -9.69 -5.03
CA GLY A 150 16.68 -9.23 -5.99
C GLY A 150 16.73 -9.98 -7.34
N ASP A 151 17.62 -10.95 -7.52
CA ASP A 151 17.90 -11.67 -8.77
C ASP A 151 17.14 -13.00 -8.91
N ARG A 152 16.53 -13.51 -7.85
CA ARG A 152 15.87 -14.81 -7.77
C ARG A 152 14.56 -14.74 -7.00
N THR A 153 13.71 -15.76 -7.17
CA THR A 153 12.45 -15.86 -6.44
C THR A 153 12.66 -16.26 -4.97
N PHE A 154 11.64 -16.05 -4.15
CA PHE A 154 11.67 -16.51 -2.76
C PHE A 154 11.73 -18.05 -2.70
N THR A 155 11.02 -18.75 -3.59
CA THR A 155 11.08 -20.20 -3.69
C THR A 155 12.48 -20.68 -4.06
N ASP A 156 13.16 -20.06 -5.04
CA ASP A 156 14.56 -20.39 -5.35
C ASP A 156 15.49 -20.20 -4.14
N PHE A 157 15.20 -19.19 -3.33
CA PHE A 157 15.99 -18.91 -2.14
C PHE A 157 15.78 -19.94 -1.04
N VAL A 158 14.52 -20.29 -0.68
CA VAL A 158 14.27 -21.22 0.43
C VAL A 158 14.32 -22.69 0.00
N GLY A 159 14.10 -22.96 -1.27
CA GLY A 159 13.85 -24.28 -1.86
C GLY A 159 12.36 -24.62 -1.84
N GLU A 160 11.98 -25.65 -2.58
CA GLU A 160 10.60 -26.19 -2.52
C GLU A 160 10.30 -26.72 -1.13
N LEU A 161 9.12 -26.36 -0.61
CA LEU A 161 8.65 -26.75 0.70
C LEU A 161 7.50 -27.77 0.57
N PRO A 162 7.45 -28.81 1.41
CA PRO A 162 6.29 -29.68 1.48
C PRO A 162 5.05 -28.90 1.99
N ASN A 163 3.87 -29.48 1.75
CA ASN A 163 2.58 -28.77 1.84
C ASN A 163 2.35 -27.97 3.13
N ASP A 164 2.64 -28.54 4.30
CA ASP A 164 2.38 -27.86 5.58
C ASP A 164 3.45 -26.79 5.88
N ALA A 165 4.69 -27.06 5.47
CA ALA A 165 5.77 -26.08 5.60
C ALA A 165 5.54 -24.88 4.66
N ASP A 166 5.12 -25.12 3.41
CA ASP A 166 4.74 -24.05 2.47
C ASP A 166 3.55 -23.25 3.00
N ALA A 167 2.52 -23.95 3.49
CA ALA A 167 1.34 -23.30 4.06
C ALA A 167 1.67 -22.34 5.21
N LEU A 168 2.69 -22.60 6.02
CA LEU A 168 3.13 -21.69 7.09
C LEU A 168 4.01 -20.53 6.59
N CYS A 169 4.77 -20.71 5.52
CA CYS A 169 5.64 -19.67 4.97
C CYS A 169 4.92 -18.74 4.00
N ARG A 170 4.11 -19.30 3.11
CA ARG A 170 3.44 -18.60 2.00
C ARG A 170 2.59 -17.41 2.41
N PRO A 171 1.76 -17.46 3.48
CA PRO A 171 0.92 -16.34 3.87
C PRO A 171 1.69 -15.05 4.12
N THR A 172 2.91 -15.14 4.65
CA THR A 172 3.74 -13.96 4.88
C THR A 172 4.19 -13.33 3.57
N VAL A 173 4.62 -14.10 2.59
CA VAL A 173 5.09 -13.60 1.30
C VAL A 173 3.91 -13.12 0.45
N SER A 174 2.80 -13.87 0.42
CA SER A 174 1.64 -13.56 -0.43
C SER A 174 0.93 -12.26 -0.05
N ARG A 175 1.19 -11.69 1.14
CA ARG A 175 0.76 -10.32 1.49
C ARG A 175 1.29 -9.25 0.53
N SER A 176 2.33 -9.56 -0.24
CA SER A 176 2.84 -8.70 -1.32
C SER A 176 1.92 -8.64 -2.54
N ALA A 177 0.86 -9.44 -2.61
CA ALA A 177 0.04 -9.74 -3.78
C ALA A 177 0.74 -10.62 -4.84
N GLY A 178 1.96 -11.08 -4.58
CA GLY A 178 2.67 -12.09 -5.38
C GLY A 178 2.89 -13.38 -4.59
N ASP A 179 2.98 -14.49 -5.28
CA ASP A 179 3.30 -15.79 -4.67
C ASP A 179 4.82 -15.95 -4.49
N PRO A 180 5.32 -16.83 -3.60
CA PRO A 180 6.75 -17.09 -3.39
C PRO A 180 7.53 -17.39 -4.66
N GLU A 181 6.89 -17.97 -5.66
CA GLU A 181 7.43 -18.29 -6.99
C GLU A 181 7.58 -17.06 -7.91
N GLN A 182 6.96 -15.94 -7.53
CA GLN A 182 6.91 -14.70 -8.32
C GLN A 182 7.66 -13.55 -7.64
N VAL A 183 7.68 -13.55 -6.31
CA VAL A 183 8.26 -12.46 -5.51
C VAL A 183 9.77 -12.68 -5.38
N SER A 184 10.56 -11.60 -5.50
CA SER A 184 12.00 -11.67 -5.28
C SER A 184 12.34 -12.10 -3.85
N ALA A 185 13.42 -12.83 -3.69
CA ALA A 185 13.85 -13.35 -2.40
C ALA A 185 14.03 -12.22 -1.37
N GLY A 186 14.63 -11.12 -1.78
CA GLY A 186 14.83 -9.94 -0.92
C GLY A 186 13.53 -9.34 -0.42
N ALA A 187 12.52 -9.21 -1.30
CA ALA A 187 11.20 -8.74 -0.91
C ALA A 187 10.51 -9.74 0.05
N GLY A 188 10.55 -11.03 -0.25
CA GLY A 188 10.03 -12.07 0.65
C GLY A 188 10.67 -12.01 2.03
N VAL A 189 11.99 -11.89 2.12
CA VAL A 189 12.72 -11.68 3.39
C VAL A 189 12.27 -10.39 4.09
N GLY A 190 12.03 -9.32 3.34
CA GLY A 190 11.51 -8.06 3.86
C GLY A 190 10.15 -8.22 4.55
N TYR A 191 9.24 -9.05 4.01
CA TYR A 191 7.96 -9.36 4.65
C TYR A 191 8.13 -10.14 5.96
N PHE A 192 9.06 -11.09 6.02
CA PHE A 192 9.40 -11.75 7.28
C PHE A 192 10.02 -10.78 8.28
N HIS A 193 10.84 -9.83 7.82
CA HIS A 193 11.37 -8.77 8.68
C HIS A 193 10.25 -7.93 9.31
N LEU A 194 9.22 -7.54 8.54
CA LEU A 194 8.06 -6.79 9.07
C LEU A 194 7.31 -7.57 10.16
N VAL A 195 7.13 -8.88 9.99
CA VAL A 195 6.43 -9.73 10.97
C VAL A 195 7.27 -9.96 12.23
N TRP A 196 8.60 -10.11 12.08
CA TRP A 196 9.49 -10.44 13.19
C TRP A 196 10.11 -9.23 13.89
N ASN A 197 9.99 -8.04 13.30
CA ASN A 197 10.48 -6.80 13.91
C ASN A 197 9.41 -6.19 14.84
N LYS A 198 9.65 -6.28 16.14
CA LYS A 198 8.73 -5.79 17.17
C LYS A 198 8.78 -4.28 17.39
N THR A 199 9.77 -3.59 16.86
CA THR A 199 10.08 -2.21 17.28
C THR A 199 10.01 -1.14 16.21
N GLY A 200 9.73 -1.45 14.95
CA GLY A 200 9.86 -0.41 13.91
C GLY A 200 9.18 -0.72 12.58
N GLY A 201 8.23 -1.65 12.55
CA GLY A 201 7.51 -1.99 11.33
C GLY A 201 6.10 -1.42 11.26
N LEU A 202 5.26 -2.05 10.46
CA LEU A 202 3.83 -1.82 10.40
C LEU A 202 3.19 -2.21 11.74
N SER A 203 3.02 -1.26 12.64
CA SER A 203 2.65 -1.50 14.04
C SER A 203 1.55 -0.58 14.57
N ARG A 204 1.04 0.32 13.73
CA ARG A 204 0.05 1.34 14.13
C ARG A 204 -1.23 1.19 13.33
N ASN A 205 -2.35 1.44 13.99
CA ASN A 205 -3.67 1.58 13.38
C ASN A 205 -4.25 2.97 13.69
N ILE A 206 -5.10 3.45 12.81
CA ILE A 206 -5.84 4.71 12.99
C ILE A 206 -7.19 4.38 13.63
N VAL A 207 -7.47 4.99 14.77
CA VAL A 207 -8.79 4.91 15.41
C VAL A 207 -9.82 5.63 14.53
N GLY A 208 -10.96 5.01 14.32
CA GLY A 208 -11.96 5.49 13.36
C GLY A 208 -11.76 4.98 11.93
N GLY A 209 -10.70 4.20 11.71
CA GLY A 209 -10.39 3.57 10.43
C GLY A 209 -9.43 4.37 9.55
N PRO A 210 -8.74 3.68 8.64
CA PRO A 210 -7.70 4.28 7.81
C PRO A 210 -8.19 5.39 6.86
N SER A 211 -9.46 5.38 6.43
CA SER A 211 -10.03 6.45 5.60
C SER A 211 -10.02 7.81 6.29
N THR A 212 -10.04 7.86 7.63
CA THR A 212 -9.95 9.11 8.39
C THR A 212 -8.74 9.95 7.99
N LEU A 213 -7.58 9.31 7.77
CA LEU A 213 -6.37 10.02 7.31
C LEU A 213 -6.56 10.63 5.92
N THR A 214 -7.06 9.85 4.97
CA THR A 214 -7.18 10.28 3.57
C THR A 214 -8.28 11.31 3.37
N GLU A 215 -9.38 11.18 4.09
CA GLU A 215 -10.50 12.13 4.11
C GLU A 215 -10.10 13.46 4.76
N THR A 216 -9.38 13.42 5.89
CA THR A 216 -8.86 14.63 6.54
C THR A 216 -7.94 15.43 5.63
N ILE A 217 -7.02 14.74 4.93
CA ILE A 217 -6.12 15.42 3.99
C ILE A 217 -6.91 15.99 2.82
N GLY A 218 -7.80 15.20 2.21
CA GLY A 218 -8.62 15.62 1.06
C GLY A 218 -9.50 16.81 1.40
N ALA A 219 -10.21 16.77 2.52
CA ALA A 219 -11.05 17.87 3.00
C ALA A 219 -10.22 19.13 3.31
N GLY A 220 -9.03 18.98 3.87
CA GLY A 220 -8.13 20.08 4.17
C GLY A 220 -7.57 20.81 2.94
N LEU A 221 -7.71 20.26 1.74
CA LEU A 221 -7.30 20.89 0.48
C LEU A 221 -8.40 21.81 -0.10
N GLY A 222 -9.65 21.67 0.32
CA GLY A 222 -10.77 22.51 -0.15
C GLY A 222 -10.87 22.54 -1.69
N ASP A 223 -10.99 23.74 -2.25
CA ASP A 223 -11.12 23.94 -3.71
C ASP A 223 -9.90 23.51 -4.54
N ALA A 224 -8.77 23.25 -3.91
CA ALA A 224 -7.58 22.74 -4.56
C ALA A 224 -7.68 21.22 -4.88
N ALA A 225 -8.80 20.57 -4.53
CA ALA A 225 -8.99 19.13 -4.76
C ALA A 225 -10.38 18.85 -5.34
N ARG A 226 -10.44 17.92 -6.30
CA ARG A 226 -11.68 17.54 -7.00
C ARG A 226 -11.85 16.04 -7.06
N LEU A 227 -12.97 15.54 -6.56
CA LEU A 227 -13.46 14.19 -6.75
C LEU A 227 -14.29 14.09 -8.05
N GLY A 228 -14.44 12.91 -8.61
CA GLY A 228 -15.15 12.69 -9.87
C GLY A 228 -14.46 13.31 -11.08
N ALA A 229 -13.17 13.62 -10.98
CA ALA A 229 -12.36 14.24 -12.02
C ALA A 229 -11.41 13.20 -12.64
N GLU A 230 -11.81 12.61 -13.77
CA GLU A 230 -11.06 11.55 -14.45
C GLU A 230 -10.06 12.17 -15.44
N VAL A 231 -8.78 12.11 -15.10
CA VAL A 231 -7.70 12.51 -16.01
C VAL A 231 -7.50 11.42 -17.06
N HIS A 232 -7.50 11.81 -18.31
CA HIS A 232 -7.28 10.90 -19.45
C HIS A 232 -6.05 11.26 -20.27
N GLU A 233 -5.45 12.45 -20.08
CA GLU A 233 -4.23 12.84 -20.78
C GLU A 233 -3.39 13.81 -19.95
N VAL A 234 -2.08 13.56 -19.94
CA VAL A 234 -1.05 14.46 -19.41
C VAL A 234 0.08 14.52 -20.41
N VAL A 235 0.36 15.72 -20.93
CA VAL A 235 1.39 15.92 -21.98
C VAL A 235 2.32 17.08 -21.64
N HIS A 236 3.58 16.97 -22.07
CA HIS A 236 4.53 18.06 -22.01
C HIS A 236 4.21 19.14 -23.03
N ALA A 237 4.39 20.37 -22.63
CA ALA A 237 4.52 21.53 -23.52
C ALA A 237 5.89 22.19 -23.30
N LYS A 238 6.23 23.18 -24.10
CA LYS A 238 7.57 23.78 -24.05
C LYS A 238 8.05 24.15 -22.63
N ASN A 239 7.18 24.78 -21.82
CA ASN A 239 7.54 25.30 -20.49
C ASN A 239 6.56 24.89 -19.39
N HIS A 240 5.59 24.00 -19.67
CA HIS A 240 4.56 23.57 -18.75
C HIS A 240 4.07 22.18 -19.13
N VAL A 241 3.16 21.63 -18.34
CA VAL A 241 2.38 20.44 -18.66
C VAL A 241 0.92 20.82 -18.89
N ILE A 242 0.26 20.07 -19.75
CA ILE A 242 -1.18 20.17 -20.00
C ILE A 242 -1.82 18.92 -19.44
N VAL A 243 -2.89 19.09 -18.64
CA VAL A 243 -3.67 17.99 -18.07
C VAL A 243 -5.11 18.11 -18.55
N ARG A 244 -5.62 17.07 -19.20
CA ARG A 244 -6.99 16.98 -19.68
C ARG A 244 -7.76 15.96 -18.85
N TYR A 245 -8.95 16.37 -18.42
CA TYR A 245 -9.77 15.53 -17.57
C TYR A 245 -11.25 15.78 -17.81
N ARG A 246 -12.08 14.77 -17.52
CA ARG A 246 -13.53 14.85 -17.51
C ARG A 246 -14.03 15.04 -16.08
N HIS A 247 -14.92 16.01 -15.89
CA HIS A 247 -15.58 16.26 -14.61
C HIS A 247 -17.02 16.68 -14.86
N GLN A 248 -17.98 16.05 -14.17
CA GLN A 248 -19.42 16.28 -14.35
C GLN A 248 -19.87 16.20 -15.81
N GLY A 249 -19.32 15.28 -16.57
CA GLY A 249 -19.63 15.06 -17.99
C GLY A 249 -19.01 16.07 -18.97
N GLN A 250 -18.25 17.05 -18.46
CA GLN A 250 -17.58 18.08 -19.28
C GLN A 250 -16.09 17.82 -19.38
N GLU A 251 -15.49 18.14 -20.53
CA GLU A 251 -14.05 18.13 -20.75
C GLU A 251 -13.41 19.42 -20.24
N HIS A 252 -12.30 19.25 -19.54
CA HIS A 252 -11.53 20.36 -19.00
C HIS A 252 -10.05 20.24 -19.36
N GLU A 253 -9.39 21.36 -19.58
CA GLU A 253 -7.96 21.47 -19.76
C GLU A 253 -7.38 22.43 -18.74
N VAL A 254 -6.30 22.03 -18.07
CA VAL A 254 -5.54 22.90 -17.18
C VAL A 254 -4.06 22.84 -17.49
N LYS A 255 -3.36 23.95 -17.19
CA LYS A 255 -1.92 24.09 -17.40
C LYS A 255 -1.21 24.23 -16.06
N ALA A 256 -0.12 23.51 -15.88
CA ALA A 256 0.70 23.56 -14.68
C ALA A 256 2.20 23.57 -15.02
N ARG A 257 3.01 24.13 -14.13
CA ARG A 257 4.49 24.07 -14.26
C ARG A 257 5.00 22.63 -14.14
N TYR A 258 4.36 21.83 -13.29
CA TYR A 258 4.69 20.43 -13.00
C TYR A 258 3.43 19.58 -12.86
N ALA A 259 3.58 18.26 -13.04
CA ALA A 259 2.56 17.28 -12.69
C ALA A 259 3.14 16.19 -11.80
N VAL A 260 2.31 15.65 -10.87
CA VAL A 260 2.60 14.43 -10.12
C VAL A 260 1.60 13.37 -10.56
N LEU A 261 2.07 12.28 -11.15
CA LEU A 261 1.25 11.13 -11.49
C LEU A 261 1.29 10.14 -10.33
N ALA A 262 0.24 10.16 -9.53
CA ALA A 262 0.09 9.35 -8.32
C ALA A 262 -0.94 8.21 -8.51
N THR A 263 -1.16 7.81 -9.75
CA THR A 263 -1.97 6.66 -10.15
C THR A 263 -1.15 5.37 -10.14
N ILE A 264 -1.82 4.22 -10.27
CA ILE A 264 -1.12 2.94 -10.50
C ILE A 264 -0.35 2.96 -11.82
N ALA A 265 0.75 2.22 -11.92
CA ALA A 265 1.64 2.25 -13.07
C ALA A 265 0.94 2.05 -14.44
N PRO A 266 0.00 1.09 -14.62
CA PRO A 266 -0.73 0.96 -15.89
C PRO A 266 -1.56 2.19 -16.28
N VAL A 267 -2.20 2.84 -15.30
CA VAL A 267 -2.96 4.08 -15.56
C VAL A 267 -2.00 5.21 -15.89
N THR A 268 -0.89 5.35 -15.15
CA THR A 268 0.14 6.34 -15.47
C THR A 268 0.64 6.19 -16.91
N ALA A 269 0.95 4.97 -17.35
CA ALA A 269 1.41 4.69 -18.71
C ALA A 269 0.36 5.04 -19.78
N SER A 270 -0.94 4.84 -19.45
CA SER A 270 -2.04 5.10 -20.39
C SER A 270 -2.38 6.58 -20.57
N ILE A 271 -2.17 7.43 -19.54
CA ILE A 271 -2.56 8.84 -19.57
C ILE A 271 -1.39 9.79 -19.94
N ALA A 272 -0.14 9.33 -19.85
CA ALA A 272 1.05 10.14 -20.13
C ALA A 272 1.88 9.52 -21.28
N LEU A 273 1.32 9.55 -22.48
CA LEU A 273 1.86 8.89 -23.66
C LEU A 273 3.16 9.51 -24.18
N ASP A 274 3.47 10.74 -23.80
CA ASP A 274 4.70 11.47 -24.18
C ASP A 274 5.83 11.35 -23.15
N LEU A 275 5.69 10.50 -22.14
CA LEU A 275 6.83 10.13 -21.28
C LEU A 275 7.93 9.46 -22.12
N GLU A 276 9.19 9.65 -21.69
CA GLU A 276 10.34 8.99 -22.30
C GLU A 276 10.09 7.47 -22.45
N THR A 277 10.49 6.92 -23.60
CA THR A 277 10.19 5.53 -23.98
C THR A 277 10.61 4.52 -22.91
N ASP A 278 11.81 4.70 -22.32
CA ASP A 278 12.31 3.81 -21.28
C ASP A 278 11.50 3.90 -19.96
N VAL A 279 10.93 5.08 -19.64
CA VAL A 279 10.03 5.25 -18.49
C VAL A 279 8.73 4.51 -18.73
N ARG A 280 8.14 4.61 -19.91
CA ARG A 280 6.92 3.88 -20.28
C ARG A 280 7.13 2.38 -20.24
N GLU A 281 8.22 1.88 -20.85
CA GLU A 281 8.61 0.48 -20.81
C GLU A 281 8.83 -0.04 -19.38
N ALA A 282 9.37 0.81 -18.50
CA ALA A 282 9.54 0.47 -17.09
C ALA A 282 8.20 0.41 -16.35
N LEU A 283 7.26 1.33 -16.62
CA LEU A 283 5.90 1.32 -16.06
C LEU A 283 5.11 0.08 -16.50
N ASP A 284 5.21 -0.29 -17.78
CA ASP A 284 4.53 -1.47 -18.34
C ASP A 284 5.01 -2.80 -17.73
N LYS A 285 6.24 -2.82 -17.20
CA LYS A 285 6.81 -3.98 -16.51
C LYS A 285 6.39 -4.09 -15.04
N ILE A 286 5.71 -3.08 -14.48
CA ILE A 286 5.22 -3.16 -13.10
C ILE A 286 4.03 -4.10 -13.01
N VAL A 287 4.15 -5.11 -12.18
CA VAL A 287 3.15 -6.16 -12.01
C VAL A 287 2.36 -5.94 -10.72
N TYR A 288 1.04 -6.04 -10.84
CA TYR A 288 0.11 -6.01 -9.72
C TYR A 288 -0.51 -7.38 -9.49
N GLY A 289 -0.73 -7.74 -8.24
CA GLY A 289 -1.52 -8.90 -7.87
C GLY A 289 -2.88 -8.51 -7.32
N PRO A 290 -3.89 -9.40 -7.47
CA PRO A 290 -5.22 -9.14 -6.98
C PRO A 290 -5.33 -9.32 -5.46
N TYR A 291 -6.33 -8.63 -4.88
CA TYR A 291 -6.84 -8.84 -3.54
C TYR A 291 -8.36 -8.95 -3.56
N VAL A 292 -8.90 -9.82 -2.71
CA VAL A 292 -10.30 -9.80 -2.32
C VAL A 292 -10.33 -9.62 -0.81
N ALA A 293 -11.02 -8.60 -0.34
CA ALA A 293 -11.18 -8.32 1.08
C ALA A 293 -12.65 -8.32 1.44
N THR A 294 -12.99 -8.97 2.55
CA THR A 294 -14.35 -8.97 3.08
C THR A 294 -14.31 -8.42 4.50
N ALA A 295 -15.18 -7.46 4.78
CA ALA A 295 -15.38 -6.91 6.10
C ALA A 295 -16.71 -7.41 6.66
N PHE A 296 -16.71 -7.75 7.95
CA PHE A 296 -17.88 -8.23 8.69
C PHE A 296 -18.09 -7.37 9.93
N LEU A 297 -19.33 -7.02 10.19
CA LEU A 297 -19.80 -6.50 11.46
C LEU A 297 -20.59 -7.61 12.15
N THR A 298 -20.25 -7.90 13.40
CA THR A 298 -20.90 -8.96 14.17
C THR A 298 -21.66 -8.41 15.38
N ASN A 299 -22.46 -9.23 16.06
CA ASN A 299 -23.40 -8.77 17.10
C ASN A 299 -23.27 -9.48 18.44
N GLU A 300 -22.23 -10.27 18.63
CA GLU A 300 -22.03 -11.02 19.87
C GLU A 300 -21.94 -10.12 21.10
N THR A 301 -22.51 -10.60 22.21
CA THR A 301 -22.48 -9.90 23.52
C THR A 301 -21.54 -10.59 24.52
N THR A 302 -21.06 -11.78 24.20
CA THR A 302 -20.16 -12.58 25.02
C THR A 302 -18.75 -12.62 24.42
N PRO A 303 -17.71 -12.83 25.24
CA PRO A 303 -16.35 -12.99 24.75
C PRO A 303 -16.23 -14.10 23.71
N GLN A 304 -15.45 -13.85 22.67
CA GLN A 304 -15.18 -14.78 21.58
C GLN A 304 -13.73 -15.23 21.60
N VAL A 305 -13.47 -16.39 20.99
CA VAL A 305 -12.11 -16.96 20.92
C VAL A 305 -11.10 -16.11 20.16
N TRP A 306 -11.57 -15.16 19.36
CA TRP A 306 -10.72 -14.22 18.61
C TRP A 306 -10.46 -12.89 19.33
N ASP A 307 -11.10 -12.63 20.50
CA ASP A 307 -11.05 -11.32 21.16
C ASP A 307 -9.64 -10.86 21.51
N ASP A 308 -8.77 -11.80 21.93
CA ASP A 308 -7.38 -11.48 22.30
C ASP A 308 -6.40 -11.50 21.12
N SER A 309 -6.89 -11.79 19.91
CA SER A 309 -6.05 -11.89 18.72
C SER A 309 -6.33 -10.74 17.76
N TYR A 310 -5.29 -10.03 17.33
CA TYR A 310 -5.42 -9.05 16.26
C TYR A 310 -5.45 -9.72 14.88
N ALA A 311 -4.57 -10.69 14.65
CA ALA A 311 -4.47 -11.40 13.38
C ALA A 311 -4.36 -12.91 13.59
N ILE A 312 -5.10 -13.67 12.80
CA ILE A 312 -5.04 -15.15 12.77
C ILE A 312 -4.74 -15.54 11.32
N ALA A 313 -3.58 -16.16 11.09
CA ALA A 313 -3.24 -16.72 9.79
C ALA A 313 -4.10 -17.96 9.50
N THR A 314 -4.59 -18.06 8.27
CA THR A 314 -5.50 -19.13 7.83
C THR A 314 -5.03 -19.77 6.53
N PRO A 315 -3.83 -20.37 6.50
CA PRO A 315 -3.07 -20.65 5.29
C PRO A 315 -3.70 -21.67 4.34
N LYS A 316 -4.65 -22.48 4.84
CA LYS A 316 -5.36 -23.53 4.08
C LYS A 316 -6.83 -23.19 3.85
N ARG A 317 -7.20 -21.92 3.93
CA ARG A 317 -8.55 -21.42 3.69
C ARG A 317 -8.60 -20.56 2.44
N ALA A 318 -9.80 -20.15 2.06
CA ALA A 318 -9.98 -19.24 0.91
C ALA A 318 -9.37 -17.86 1.16
N PHE A 319 -9.25 -17.46 2.42
CA PHE A 319 -8.58 -16.22 2.85
C PHE A 319 -7.29 -16.55 3.60
N ASN A 320 -6.35 -15.60 3.53
CA ASN A 320 -5.00 -15.76 4.06
C ASN A 320 -4.87 -15.38 5.54
N VAL A 321 -5.64 -14.39 5.97
CA VAL A 321 -5.63 -13.84 7.33
C VAL A 321 -7.02 -13.35 7.71
N PHE A 322 -7.38 -13.60 8.96
CA PHE A 322 -8.50 -13.01 9.68
C PHE A 322 -7.96 -11.93 10.61
N PHE A 323 -8.49 -10.70 10.54
CA PHE A 323 -8.14 -9.59 11.41
C PHE A 323 -9.32 -9.20 12.28
N ASN A 324 -9.09 -9.07 13.58
CA ASN A 324 -10.02 -8.46 14.51
C ASN A 324 -9.70 -6.98 14.67
N MET A 325 -10.37 -6.13 13.88
CA MET A 325 -10.17 -4.68 13.88
C MET A 325 -10.68 -4.03 15.18
N SER A 326 -11.62 -4.69 15.89
CA SER A 326 -12.16 -4.19 17.15
C SER A 326 -11.12 -4.08 18.26
N ASN A 327 -10.04 -4.86 18.20
CA ASN A 327 -8.97 -4.79 19.18
C ASN A 327 -8.31 -3.43 19.23
N VAL A 328 -8.32 -2.67 18.14
CA VAL A 328 -7.84 -1.28 18.08
C VAL A 328 -8.64 -0.38 19.03
N ILE A 329 -9.96 -0.55 19.05
CA ILE A 329 -10.89 0.22 19.92
C ILE A 329 -10.79 -0.28 21.36
N ARG A 330 -10.86 -1.58 21.56
CA ARG A 330 -10.84 -2.20 22.89
C ARG A 330 -9.57 -1.89 23.69
N ALA A 331 -8.45 -1.74 22.99
CA ALA A 331 -7.18 -1.32 23.62
C ALA A 331 -7.25 0.12 24.14
N ALA A 332 -7.99 0.99 23.46
CA ALA A 332 -8.13 2.40 23.86
C ALA A 332 -9.19 2.58 24.97
N GLU A 333 -10.29 1.84 24.89
CA GLU A 333 -11.45 2.02 25.79
C GLU A 333 -11.44 1.09 27.01
N HIS A 334 -10.59 0.05 27.01
CA HIS A 334 -10.52 -0.99 28.07
C HIS A 334 -11.83 -1.72 28.35
N THR A 335 -12.83 -1.60 27.48
CA THR A 335 -14.14 -2.22 27.59
C THR A 335 -14.47 -3.01 26.34
N ARG A 336 -15.15 -4.13 26.52
CA ARG A 336 -15.71 -4.91 25.42
C ARG A 336 -17.12 -4.43 25.11
N GLY A 337 -17.28 -3.72 23.99
CA GLY A 337 -18.60 -3.43 23.44
C GLY A 337 -19.27 -4.67 22.80
N ARG A 338 -20.53 -4.53 22.37
CA ARG A 338 -21.26 -5.53 21.58
C ARG A 338 -20.62 -5.63 20.20
N GLY A 339 -20.50 -6.84 19.68
CA GLY A 339 -20.04 -7.16 18.34
C GLY A 339 -18.55 -6.93 18.12
N SER A 340 -18.14 -7.14 16.89
CA SER A 340 -16.77 -6.97 16.41
C SER A 340 -16.77 -6.46 14.98
N SER A 341 -15.71 -5.74 14.59
CA SER A 341 -15.35 -5.49 13.20
C SER A 341 -14.24 -6.45 12.80
N ILE A 342 -14.51 -7.27 11.82
CA ILE A 342 -13.62 -8.33 11.34
C ILE A 342 -13.29 -8.03 9.86
N MET A 343 -12.05 -8.25 9.49
CA MET A 343 -11.62 -8.23 8.09
C MET A 343 -10.95 -9.56 7.75
N ALA A 344 -11.35 -10.19 6.66
CA ALA A 344 -10.61 -11.31 6.07
C ALA A 344 -10.16 -10.93 4.66
N PHE A 345 -8.95 -11.34 4.26
CA PHE A 345 -8.49 -11.04 2.91
C PHE A 345 -7.75 -12.20 2.23
N SER A 346 -7.90 -12.24 0.92
CA SER A 346 -7.28 -13.19 0.01
C SER A 346 -6.36 -12.46 -0.93
N PRO A 347 -5.02 -12.55 -0.79
CA PRO A 347 -4.05 -11.97 -1.70
C PRO A 347 -3.59 -12.99 -2.74
N ALA A 348 -3.05 -12.52 -3.87
CA ALA A 348 -2.35 -13.31 -4.87
C ALA A 348 -3.14 -14.56 -5.29
N ARG A 349 -2.58 -15.77 -5.16
CA ARG A 349 -3.26 -17.02 -5.52
C ARG A 349 -4.58 -17.25 -4.79
N PHE A 350 -4.75 -16.71 -3.59
CA PHE A 350 -6.00 -16.83 -2.84
C PHE A 350 -7.11 -15.97 -3.47
N ALA A 351 -6.77 -14.83 -4.05
CA ALA A 351 -7.71 -13.94 -4.72
C ALA A 351 -8.10 -14.42 -6.13
N ARG A 352 -7.18 -15.05 -6.89
CA ARG A 352 -7.42 -15.43 -8.29
C ARG A 352 -8.70 -16.25 -8.53
N PRO A 353 -9.05 -17.25 -7.70
CA PRO A 353 -10.31 -17.99 -7.91
C PRO A 353 -11.55 -17.22 -7.48
N LEU A 354 -11.41 -16.08 -6.82
CA LEU A 354 -12.51 -15.29 -6.24
C LEU A 354 -12.78 -13.99 -7.00
N ILE A 355 -11.79 -13.43 -7.69
CA ILE A 355 -11.86 -12.07 -8.23
C ILE A 355 -13.01 -11.86 -9.22
N ASP A 356 -13.35 -12.90 -9.99
CA ASP A 356 -14.41 -12.89 -10.99
C ASP A 356 -15.74 -13.47 -10.47
N ARG A 357 -15.80 -13.89 -9.19
CA ARG A 357 -17.02 -14.41 -8.56
C ARG A 357 -17.95 -13.28 -8.13
N THR A 358 -19.23 -13.59 -7.94
CA THR A 358 -20.16 -12.64 -7.31
C THR A 358 -19.83 -12.46 -5.83
N ASP A 359 -20.33 -11.39 -5.23
CA ASP A 359 -20.09 -11.11 -3.81
C ASP A 359 -20.73 -12.19 -2.93
N GLU A 360 -21.90 -12.72 -3.34
CA GLU A 360 -22.60 -13.81 -2.66
C GLU A 360 -21.76 -15.11 -2.68
N GLU A 361 -21.15 -15.46 -3.81
CA GLU A 361 -20.31 -16.65 -3.93
C GLU A 361 -19.03 -16.53 -3.07
N ILE A 362 -18.47 -15.32 -2.98
CA ILE A 362 -17.31 -15.03 -2.13
C ILE A 362 -17.70 -15.15 -0.66
N LEU A 363 -18.82 -14.54 -0.26
CA LEU A 363 -19.34 -14.61 1.10
C LEU A 363 -19.65 -16.06 1.52
N ALA A 364 -20.33 -16.82 0.67
CA ALA A 364 -20.59 -18.24 0.94
C ALA A 364 -19.32 -19.05 1.14
N THR A 365 -18.27 -18.76 0.36
CA THR A 365 -16.98 -19.40 0.48
C THR A 365 -16.29 -19.01 1.80
N TYR A 366 -16.35 -17.74 2.20
CA TYR A 366 -15.75 -17.26 3.43
C TYR A 366 -16.50 -17.75 4.65
N TYR A 367 -17.84 -17.76 4.65
CA TYR A 367 -18.67 -18.26 5.75
C TYR A 367 -18.41 -19.74 6.04
N ARG A 368 -18.31 -20.57 5.00
CA ARG A 368 -17.96 -21.99 5.17
C ARG A 368 -16.63 -22.12 5.92
N ASP A 369 -15.59 -21.40 5.49
CA ASP A 369 -14.26 -21.49 6.08
C ASP A 369 -14.18 -20.83 7.47
N LEU A 370 -14.96 -19.76 7.69
CA LEU A 370 -15.06 -19.09 9.00
C LEU A 370 -15.83 -19.96 10.01
N ASN A 371 -16.93 -20.61 9.60
CA ASN A 371 -17.68 -21.53 10.47
C ASN A 371 -16.85 -22.77 10.85
N ASP A 372 -15.96 -23.23 9.97
CA ASP A 372 -15.01 -24.31 10.29
C ASP A 372 -13.99 -23.91 11.37
N ILE A 373 -13.57 -22.64 11.38
CA ILE A 373 -12.61 -22.11 12.36
C ILE A 373 -13.32 -21.67 13.63
N PHE A 374 -14.46 -21.01 13.49
CA PHE A 374 -15.28 -20.39 14.53
C PHE A 374 -16.73 -20.88 14.37
N PRO A 375 -17.10 -22.02 14.96
CA PRO A 375 -18.44 -22.57 14.80
C PRO A 375 -19.54 -21.56 15.16
N GLY A 376 -20.47 -21.34 14.25
CA GLY A 376 -21.56 -20.38 14.41
C GLY A 376 -21.23 -18.92 14.06
N PHE A 377 -20.05 -18.64 13.48
CA PHE A 377 -19.64 -17.27 13.11
C PHE A 377 -20.67 -16.57 12.23
N GLU A 378 -21.18 -17.24 11.19
CA GLU A 378 -22.16 -16.66 10.27
C GLU A 378 -23.42 -16.15 10.96
N GLY A 379 -23.89 -16.86 12.00
CA GLY A 379 -25.05 -16.48 12.80
C GLY A 379 -24.83 -15.20 13.63
N LEU A 380 -23.60 -14.76 13.81
CA LEU A 380 -23.24 -13.52 14.50
C LEU A 380 -23.14 -12.32 13.57
N VAL A 381 -23.12 -12.53 12.24
CA VAL A 381 -22.89 -11.45 11.28
C VAL A 381 -24.15 -10.62 11.05
N GLU A 382 -24.07 -9.32 11.30
CA GLU A 382 -25.13 -8.33 10.98
C GLU A 382 -24.92 -7.71 9.60
N GLU A 383 -23.67 -7.48 9.19
CA GLU A 383 -23.33 -6.88 7.92
C GLU A 383 -22.06 -7.55 7.37
N ALA A 384 -22.04 -7.81 6.06
CA ALA A 384 -20.86 -8.27 5.34
C ALA A 384 -20.77 -7.59 3.99
N GLN A 385 -19.57 -7.11 3.64
CA GLN A 385 -19.33 -6.48 2.35
C GLN A 385 -18.01 -6.97 1.75
N VAL A 386 -18.02 -7.19 0.44
CA VAL A 386 -16.87 -7.62 -0.35
C VAL A 386 -16.28 -6.44 -1.12
N GLN A 387 -14.97 -6.36 -1.16
CA GLN A 387 -14.22 -5.46 -2.03
C GLN A 387 -13.22 -6.24 -2.85
N LYS A 388 -13.29 -6.09 -4.14
CA LYS A 388 -12.37 -6.66 -5.12
C LYS A 388 -11.37 -5.60 -5.55
N TRP A 389 -10.08 -5.95 -5.51
CA TRP A 389 -8.98 -5.11 -5.95
C TRP A 389 -8.19 -5.85 -7.05
N PRO A 390 -8.54 -5.74 -8.35
CA PRO A 390 -7.79 -6.40 -9.43
C PRO A 390 -6.31 -6.01 -9.44
N ASN A 391 -6.01 -4.74 -9.18
CA ASN A 391 -4.66 -4.20 -9.02
C ASN A 391 -4.40 -3.87 -7.55
N GLY A 392 -4.48 -4.88 -6.68
CA GLY A 392 -4.44 -4.70 -5.24
C GLY A 392 -3.13 -4.12 -4.73
N LEU A 393 -1.99 -4.68 -5.16
CA LEU A 393 -0.67 -4.19 -4.77
C LEU A 393 0.37 -4.55 -5.84
N ALA A 394 1.31 -3.61 -6.08
CA ALA A 394 2.49 -3.89 -6.89
C ALA A 394 3.46 -4.76 -6.09
N TYR A 395 3.92 -5.88 -6.65
CA TYR A 395 4.89 -6.75 -5.99
C TYR A 395 6.27 -6.72 -6.65
N CYS A 396 7.30 -7.00 -5.86
CA CYS A 396 8.68 -7.01 -6.31
C CYS A 396 9.04 -8.37 -6.90
N PHE A 397 9.14 -8.47 -8.21
CA PHE A 397 9.60 -9.65 -8.94
C PHE A 397 11.13 -9.66 -9.10
N PRO A 398 11.78 -10.78 -9.42
CA PRO A 398 13.19 -10.83 -9.71
C PRO A 398 13.61 -9.85 -10.82
N GLY A 399 14.61 -9.01 -10.54
CA GLY A 399 15.07 -7.98 -11.47
C GLY A 399 14.31 -6.64 -11.39
N ARG A 400 13.28 -6.50 -10.54
CA ARG A 400 12.53 -5.23 -10.36
C ARG A 400 13.45 -4.04 -10.05
N GLY A 401 14.54 -4.25 -9.31
CA GLY A 401 15.52 -3.21 -8.96
C GLY A 401 16.13 -2.51 -10.17
N LYS A 402 16.24 -3.18 -11.31
CA LYS A 402 16.80 -2.62 -12.56
C LYS A 402 15.91 -1.51 -13.16
N LEU A 403 14.62 -1.48 -12.83
CA LEU A 403 13.68 -0.45 -13.30
C LEU A 403 13.70 0.81 -12.42
N GLN A 404 14.23 0.71 -11.20
CA GLN A 404 14.11 1.78 -10.20
C GLN A 404 14.78 3.09 -10.63
N PRO A 405 16.01 3.10 -11.17
CA PRO A 405 16.66 4.34 -11.60
C PRO A 405 15.85 5.10 -12.66
N THR A 406 15.27 4.37 -13.63
CA THR A 406 14.42 4.94 -14.67
C THR A 406 13.14 5.55 -14.10
N LEU A 407 12.43 4.80 -13.24
CA LEU A 407 11.16 5.23 -12.64
C LEU A 407 11.30 6.40 -11.64
N THR A 408 12.50 6.60 -11.10
CA THR A 408 12.75 7.67 -10.12
C THR A 408 13.62 8.81 -10.67
N ARG A 409 13.85 8.85 -11.98
CA ARG A 409 14.61 9.89 -12.66
C ARG A 409 13.92 11.27 -12.55
N ARG A 410 14.72 12.33 -12.43
CA ARG A 410 14.26 13.72 -12.25
C ARG A 410 14.42 14.56 -13.52
N SER A 411 14.28 13.97 -14.70
CA SER A 411 14.56 14.66 -15.97
C SER A 411 13.35 15.39 -16.57
N SER A 412 12.17 15.26 -15.97
CA SER A 412 10.89 15.70 -16.54
C SER A 412 10.15 16.70 -15.64
N ARG A 413 9.17 17.39 -16.21
CA ARG A 413 8.15 18.15 -15.43
C ARG A 413 7.05 17.26 -14.87
N ILE A 414 7.04 15.98 -15.23
CA ILE A 414 6.12 14.98 -14.73
C ILE A 414 6.88 14.07 -13.75
N MET A 415 6.46 14.08 -12.49
CA MET A 415 7.00 13.23 -11.42
C MET A 415 6.08 12.05 -11.19
N LEU A 416 6.66 10.89 -10.90
CA LEU A 416 5.93 9.69 -10.53
C LEU A 416 5.85 9.57 -9.01
N ALA A 417 4.70 9.16 -8.48
CA ALA A 417 4.51 8.81 -7.08
C ALA A 417 3.61 7.57 -6.97
N GLY A 418 3.84 6.72 -5.98
CA GLY A 418 3.03 5.51 -5.77
C GLY A 418 3.78 4.43 -5.01
N ASP A 419 3.04 3.45 -4.53
CA ASP A 419 3.55 2.29 -3.81
C ASP A 419 4.48 1.41 -4.65
N TYR A 420 4.34 1.44 -5.97
CA TYR A 420 5.21 0.70 -6.90
C TYR A 420 6.66 1.23 -6.96
N LEU A 421 6.94 2.39 -6.37
CA LEU A 421 8.28 2.99 -6.31
C LEU A 421 9.11 2.52 -5.11
N GLY A 422 8.64 1.53 -4.35
CA GLY A 422 9.38 0.94 -3.24
C GLY A 422 8.74 -0.34 -2.75
N THR A 423 9.17 -0.78 -1.55
CA THR A 423 8.84 -2.11 -1.03
C THR A 423 7.90 -2.10 0.19
N TRP A 424 7.51 -0.93 0.70
CA TRP A 424 6.87 -0.80 2.01
C TRP A 424 5.50 -0.12 1.97
N TYR A 425 4.61 -0.55 1.08
CA TYR A 425 3.18 -0.19 1.07
C TYR A 425 2.86 1.30 1.28
N THR A 426 2.13 1.61 2.35
CA THR A 426 1.72 2.96 2.75
C THR A 426 2.92 3.88 2.95
N GLU A 427 4.00 3.39 3.59
CA GLU A 427 5.22 4.17 3.77
C GLU A 427 5.84 4.59 2.44
N THR A 428 5.93 3.68 1.47
CA THR A 428 6.43 4.01 0.12
C THR A 428 5.54 5.02 -0.58
N ALA A 429 4.21 4.87 -0.47
CA ALA A 429 3.28 5.82 -1.08
C ALA A 429 3.51 7.24 -0.54
N VAL A 430 3.64 7.38 0.80
CA VAL A 430 3.92 8.68 1.42
C VAL A 430 5.30 9.21 1.04
N GLN A 431 6.34 8.38 1.13
CA GLN A 431 7.72 8.79 0.79
C GLN A 431 7.83 9.27 -0.66
N SER A 432 7.23 8.54 -1.59
CA SER A 432 7.26 8.92 -3.01
C SER A 432 6.49 10.21 -3.28
N GLY A 433 5.35 10.40 -2.61
CA GLY A 433 4.58 11.65 -2.68
C GLY A 433 5.35 12.84 -2.11
N PHE A 434 5.99 12.67 -0.94
CA PHE A 434 6.83 13.70 -0.34
C PHE A 434 8.04 14.04 -1.20
N ALA A 435 8.67 13.04 -1.81
CA ALA A 435 9.83 13.26 -2.67
C ALA A 435 9.44 14.00 -3.96
N ALA A 436 8.34 13.63 -4.60
CA ALA A 436 7.82 14.35 -5.78
C ALA A 436 7.51 15.82 -5.43
N ALA A 437 6.87 16.06 -4.28
CA ALA A 437 6.61 17.41 -3.80
C ALA A 437 7.90 18.20 -3.53
N GLN A 438 8.89 17.58 -2.89
CA GLN A 438 10.19 18.21 -2.61
C GLN A 438 10.95 18.57 -3.88
N ASP A 439 10.93 17.69 -4.88
CA ASP A 439 11.55 17.95 -6.19
C ASP A 439 10.89 19.18 -6.87
N ILE A 440 9.55 19.28 -6.80
CA ILE A 440 8.81 20.45 -7.32
C ILE A 440 9.18 21.71 -6.55
N LEU A 441 9.17 21.67 -5.20
CA LEU A 441 9.52 22.83 -4.38
C LEU A 441 10.94 23.33 -4.69
N SER A 442 11.89 22.42 -4.82
CA SER A 442 13.26 22.75 -5.19
C SER A 442 13.36 23.40 -6.59
N ALA A 443 12.62 22.85 -7.55
CA ALA A 443 12.60 23.39 -8.93
C ALA A 443 11.89 24.77 -9.01
N LEU A 444 10.88 25.00 -8.16
CA LEU A 444 10.19 26.30 -8.07
C LEU A 444 11.04 27.38 -7.36
N ALA A 445 11.97 26.98 -6.49
CA ALA A 445 12.86 27.90 -5.78
C ALA A 445 14.01 28.43 -6.64
N VAL A 446 14.35 27.74 -7.75
CA VAL A 446 15.38 28.22 -8.70
C VAL A 446 14.77 29.36 -9.54
N PRO A 447 15.31 30.59 -9.51
CA PRO A 447 14.84 31.66 -10.36
C PRO A 447 14.95 31.25 -11.84
N THR A 448 13.84 31.33 -12.57
CA THR A 448 13.91 31.18 -14.06
C THR A 448 14.85 32.25 -14.59
N PRO A 449 15.92 31.91 -15.35
CA PRO A 449 16.75 32.93 -15.95
C PRO A 449 15.86 33.90 -16.72
N LEU A 450 15.95 35.19 -16.40
CA LEU A 450 15.30 36.25 -17.18
C LEU A 450 15.75 36.07 -18.62
N GLN A 451 14.85 35.83 -19.56
CA GLN A 451 15.18 35.91 -20.97
C GLN A 451 15.66 37.33 -21.22
N PRO A 452 16.79 37.52 -21.92
CA PRO A 452 17.22 38.85 -22.26
C PRO A 452 16.08 39.54 -23.02
N VAL A 453 15.64 40.68 -22.51
CA VAL A 453 14.73 41.56 -23.23
C VAL A 453 15.44 41.96 -24.50
N THR A 454 15.00 41.44 -25.64
CA THR A 454 15.45 41.90 -26.94
C THR A 454 14.91 43.32 -27.09
N THR A 455 15.71 44.30 -26.73
CA THR A 455 15.45 45.71 -27.06
C THR A 455 15.48 45.86 -28.58
N ALA A 456 14.28 46.01 -29.14
CA ALA A 456 14.16 46.51 -30.50
C ALA A 456 14.61 47.97 -30.53
N SER A 457 15.85 48.20 -30.89
CA SER A 457 16.33 49.53 -31.28
C SER A 457 17.27 49.36 -32.47
N GLN A 458 16.70 49.59 -33.62
CA GLN A 458 17.34 50.30 -34.71
C GLN A 458 16.29 50.57 -35.80
N ILE A 459 15.54 51.66 -35.57
CA ILE A 459 14.90 52.36 -36.69
C ILE A 459 16.00 53.18 -37.34
N GLY A 460 16.18 52.94 -38.63
CA GLY A 460 17.22 53.49 -39.42
C GLY A 460 17.17 55.01 -39.55
N GLU A 461 18.33 55.60 -39.67
CA GLU A 461 18.54 56.84 -40.36
C GLU A 461 19.08 56.53 -41.75
N ASN A 462 18.24 56.77 -42.72
CA ASN A 462 18.67 57.03 -44.09
C ASN A 462 18.81 58.54 -44.25
N HIS A 463 20.03 59.01 -44.55
CA HIS A 463 20.23 60.19 -45.28
C HIS A 463 21.53 60.09 -46.07
N GLY A 464 21.45 60.34 -47.38
CA GLY A 464 22.57 60.60 -48.30
C GLY A 464 22.40 59.95 -49.64
#